data_ac5827aca124761e1dc5ecc82d369f9f
#
_entry.id   ac5827aca124761e1dc5ecc82d369f9f
#
_cell.length_a   1.000
_cell.length_b   1.000
_cell.length_c   1.000
_cell.angle_alpha   90.00
_cell.angle_beta   90.00
_cell.angle_gamma   90.00
#
_symmetry.space_group_name_H-M   'P 1'
#
loop_
_entity.id
_entity.type
_entity.pdbx_description
1 polymer ?
#
loop_
_entity_poly.entity_id
_entity_poly.type
_entity_poly.pdbx_seq_one_letter_code
_entity_poly.pdbx_strand_id
1 'polypeptide(L)'
;MYLEIKDVKKSYGSDASYIQVLKGITTSLEKGQMCVIQGTSGSGKSTLLNCIGGLDTMDSGSVKVDGKEIFGLKPDKLADYRKENLGFIFQFYNLVPNLTVVENIQVCEYLSDSPLDMEELLTTLGLSEHRNKFPSQLSGGQQQRCA
;
A
#
# COMPACT_ATOMS: atom_id res chain seq x y z
N MET A 1 17.97 -8.10 8.34
CA MET A 1 17.17 -7.58 7.19
C MET A 1 15.73 -7.52 7.61
N TYR A 2 15.06 -6.40 7.40
CA TYR A 2 13.62 -6.28 7.68
C TYR A 2 12.78 -6.66 6.46
N LEU A 3 13.15 -6.15 5.27
CA LEU A 3 12.56 -6.55 3.99
C LEU A 3 13.63 -7.24 3.15
N GLU A 4 13.34 -8.43 2.68
CA GLU A 4 14.18 -9.17 1.74
C GLU A 4 13.37 -9.51 0.49
N ILE A 5 13.90 -9.15 -0.67
CA ILE A 5 13.34 -9.41 -2.00
C ILE A 5 14.37 -10.21 -2.78
N LYS A 6 14.01 -11.40 -3.27
CA LYS A 6 14.95 -12.28 -4.00
C LYS A 6 14.32 -12.76 -5.30
N ASP A 7 14.95 -12.41 -6.41
CA ASP A 7 14.62 -12.86 -7.78
C ASP A 7 13.11 -12.76 -8.11
N VAL A 8 12.46 -11.67 -7.66
CA VAL A 8 11.03 -11.48 -7.87
C VAL A 8 10.75 -11.21 -9.34
N LYS A 9 9.87 -12.04 -9.92
CA LYS A 9 9.42 -11.95 -11.30
C LYS A 9 7.91 -11.78 -11.36
N LYS A 10 7.44 -10.97 -12.29
CA LYS A 10 6.03 -10.75 -12.56
C LYS A 10 5.79 -10.48 -14.02
N SER A 11 4.80 -11.16 -14.56
CA SER A 11 4.35 -10.99 -15.94
C SER A 11 2.84 -10.81 -15.98
N TYR A 12 2.35 -10.19 -17.04
CA TYR A 12 0.93 -10.03 -17.31
C TYR A 12 0.62 -10.46 -18.75
N GLY A 13 -0.63 -10.80 -18.99
CA GLY A 13 -1.12 -11.21 -20.31
C GLY A 13 -0.75 -12.65 -20.67
N SER A 14 -1.15 -13.05 -21.85
CA SER A 14 -0.84 -14.36 -22.45
C SER A 14 -0.52 -14.19 -23.93
N ASP A 15 0.18 -15.15 -24.51
CA ASP A 15 0.52 -15.21 -25.94
C ASP A 15 1.08 -13.89 -26.47
N ALA A 16 0.41 -13.26 -27.43
CA ALA A 16 0.83 -12.02 -28.07
C ALA A 16 0.81 -10.78 -27.14
N SER A 17 0.10 -10.86 -26.01
CA SER A 17 0.02 -9.77 -25.01
C SER A 17 0.92 -9.99 -23.80
N TYR A 18 1.75 -11.04 -23.80
CA TYR A 18 2.64 -11.36 -22.69
C TYR A 18 3.71 -10.26 -22.49
N ILE A 19 3.75 -9.69 -21.29
CA ILE A 19 4.76 -8.70 -20.89
C ILE A 19 5.34 -9.08 -19.53
N GLN A 20 6.64 -9.33 -19.49
CA GLN A 20 7.36 -9.49 -18.25
C GLN A 20 7.75 -8.12 -17.67
N VAL A 21 7.10 -7.73 -16.57
CA VAL A 21 7.27 -6.43 -15.92
C VAL A 21 8.39 -6.46 -14.88
N LEU A 22 8.42 -7.47 -14.02
CA LEU A 22 9.53 -7.68 -13.08
C LEU A 22 10.39 -8.84 -13.59
N LYS A 23 11.70 -8.57 -13.72
CA LYS A 23 12.64 -9.47 -14.42
C LYS A 23 13.70 -10.08 -13.48
N GLY A 24 13.33 -10.31 -12.21
CA GLY A 24 14.25 -10.84 -11.22
C GLY A 24 14.82 -9.76 -10.32
N ILE A 25 13.95 -9.06 -9.60
CA ILE A 25 14.35 -8.01 -8.66
C ILE A 25 14.91 -8.64 -7.39
N THR A 26 16.10 -8.20 -6.99
CA THR A 26 16.73 -8.60 -5.73
C THR A 26 17.22 -7.36 -4.99
N THR A 27 16.76 -7.16 -3.78
CA THR A 27 17.16 -6.07 -2.89
C THR A 27 16.76 -6.38 -1.46
N SER A 28 17.27 -5.59 -0.52
CA SER A 28 16.90 -5.72 0.90
C SER A 28 16.96 -4.37 1.60
N LEU A 29 16.18 -4.24 2.68
CA LEU A 29 16.13 -3.05 3.53
C LEU A 29 16.22 -3.45 4.99
N GLU A 30 16.94 -2.66 5.77
CA GLU A 30 16.94 -2.76 7.23
C GLU A 30 15.76 -1.96 7.82
N LYS A 31 15.39 -2.28 9.05
CA LYS A 31 14.36 -1.53 9.77
C LYS A 31 14.79 -0.07 9.96
N GLY A 32 13.86 0.86 9.68
CA GLY A 32 14.10 2.29 9.79
C GLY A 32 14.75 2.93 8.55
N GLN A 33 15.10 2.18 7.53
CA GLN A 33 15.61 2.74 6.29
C GLN A 33 14.51 3.33 5.42
N MET A 34 14.83 4.43 4.73
CA MET A 34 14.02 4.99 3.64
C MET A 34 14.60 4.54 2.30
N CYS A 35 13.75 4.06 1.42
CA CYS A 35 14.12 3.64 0.08
C CYS A 35 13.29 4.37 -0.98
N VAL A 36 13.94 4.78 -2.06
CA VAL A 36 13.28 5.38 -3.22
C VAL A 36 13.43 4.46 -4.42
N ILE A 37 12.29 4.08 -5.03
CA ILE A 37 12.26 3.31 -6.27
C ILE A 37 12.12 4.28 -7.43
N GLN A 38 13.16 4.41 -8.26
CA GLN A 38 13.18 5.29 -9.42
C GLN A 38 13.09 4.52 -10.73
N GLY A 39 12.50 5.13 -11.73
CA GLY A 39 12.38 4.57 -13.07
C GLY A 39 11.34 5.32 -13.91
N THR A 40 11.37 5.10 -15.22
CA THR A 40 10.40 5.66 -16.17
C THR A 40 8.98 5.16 -15.90
N SER A 41 7.97 5.80 -16.50
CA SER A 41 6.59 5.28 -16.46
C SER A 41 6.56 3.88 -17.07
N GLY A 42 5.80 2.97 -16.48
CA GLY A 42 5.71 1.58 -16.95
C GLY A 42 6.88 0.66 -16.56
N SER A 43 7.88 1.13 -15.82
CA SER A 43 9.05 0.31 -15.42
C SER A 43 8.78 -0.71 -14.31
N GLY A 44 7.53 -0.85 -13.83
CA GLY A 44 7.16 -1.84 -12.84
C GLY A 44 7.24 -1.40 -11.37
N LYS A 45 7.46 -0.12 -11.08
CA LYS A 45 7.56 0.39 -9.69
C LYS A 45 6.33 0.05 -8.84
N SER A 46 5.15 0.39 -9.34
CA SER A 46 3.88 0.09 -8.66
C SER A 46 3.62 -1.41 -8.57
N THR A 47 3.99 -2.17 -9.61
CA THR A 47 3.90 -3.63 -9.59
C THR A 47 4.75 -4.23 -8.48
N LEU A 48 5.99 -3.76 -8.32
CA LEU A 48 6.87 -4.21 -7.24
C LEU A 48 6.29 -3.89 -5.87
N LEU A 49 5.80 -2.65 -5.66
CA LEU A 49 5.15 -2.27 -4.41
C LEU A 49 3.90 -3.10 -4.12
N ASN A 50 3.09 -3.38 -5.13
CA ASN A 50 1.90 -4.23 -4.99
C ASN A 50 2.28 -5.69 -4.63
N CYS A 51 3.33 -6.23 -5.23
CA CYS A 51 3.84 -7.56 -4.87
C CYS A 51 4.36 -7.60 -3.42
N ILE A 52 5.15 -6.58 -3.00
CA ILE A 52 5.62 -6.46 -1.61
C ILE A 52 4.43 -6.33 -0.65
N GLY A 53 3.42 -5.58 -1.04
CA GLY A 53 2.21 -5.35 -0.24
C GLY A 53 1.22 -6.51 -0.22
N GLY A 54 1.46 -7.58 -0.98
CA GLY A 54 0.50 -8.67 -1.11
C GLY A 54 -0.84 -8.25 -1.72
N LEU A 55 -0.83 -7.16 -2.52
CA LEU A 55 -1.98 -6.70 -3.31
C LEU A 55 -2.00 -7.38 -4.69
N ASP A 56 -0.85 -7.83 -5.16
CA ASP A 56 -0.69 -8.61 -6.37
C ASP A 56 0.22 -9.80 -6.08
N THR A 57 0.06 -10.87 -6.86
CA THR A 57 0.88 -12.08 -6.74
C THR A 57 2.10 -11.97 -7.65
N MET A 58 3.24 -12.44 -7.22
CA MET A 58 4.41 -12.64 -8.09
C MET A 58 4.39 -14.02 -8.75
N ASP A 59 5.06 -14.15 -9.89
CA ASP A 59 5.13 -15.43 -10.63
C ASP A 59 6.18 -16.34 -10.00
N SER A 60 7.28 -15.76 -9.52
CA SER A 60 8.36 -16.47 -8.83
C SER A 60 9.20 -15.51 -7.99
N GLY A 61 10.05 -16.07 -7.16
CA GLY A 61 10.92 -15.33 -6.25
C GLY A 61 10.48 -15.47 -4.81
N SER A 62 10.98 -14.60 -3.94
CA SER A 62 10.67 -14.58 -2.51
C SER A 62 10.61 -13.14 -2.03
N VAL A 63 9.62 -12.84 -1.20
CA VAL A 63 9.54 -11.59 -0.44
C VAL A 63 9.32 -11.95 1.02
N LYS A 64 10.25 -11.52 1.88
CA LYS A 64 10.15 -11.70 3.32
C LYS A 64 10.09 -10.36 4.03
N VAL A 65 9.19 -10.25 4.99
CA VAL A 65 9.10 -9.12 5.90
C VAL A 65 9.26 -9.64 7.33
N ASP A 66 10.23 -9.10 8.03
CA ASP A 66 10.62 -9.56 9.38
C ASP A 66 10.80 -11.09 9.46
N GLY A 67 11.49 -11.64 8.44
CA GLY A 67 11.78 -13.07 8.30
C GLY A 67 10.59 -13.93 7.84
N LYS A 68 9.37 -13.38 7.73
CA LYS A 68 8.18 -14.12 7.30
C LYS A 68 8.02 -14.03 5.79
N GLU A 69 7.95 -15.17 5.11
CA GLU A 69 7.67 -15.26 3.66
C GLU A 69 6.22 -14.90 3.38
N ILE A 70 5.99 -14.00 2.41
CA ILE A 70 4.64 -13.59 2.00
C ILE A 70 4.19 -14.22 0.68
N PHE A 71 5.12 -14.74 -0.13
CA PHE A 71 4.77 -15.43 -1.36
C PHE A 71 4.03 -16.74 -1.08
N GLY A 72 2.90 -16.94 -1.76
CA GLY A 72 2.09 -18.14 -1.59
C GLY A 72 1.19 -18.16 -0.35
N LEU A 73 1.12 -17.08 0.41
CA LEU A 73 0.15 -16.96 1.50
C LEU A 73 -1.28 -16.96 0.95
N LYS A 74 -2.19 -17.56 1.71
CA LYS A 74 -3.64 -17.50 1.42
C LYS A 74 -4.16 -16.07 1.59
N PRO A 75 -5.27 -15.70 0.91
CA PRO A 75 -5.84 -14.34 0.99
C PRO A 75 -6.06 -13.81 2.41
N ASP A 76 -6.56 -14.66 3.33
CA ASP A 76 -6.76 -14.28 4.72
C ASP A 76 -5.44 -13.92 5.41
N LYS A 77 -4.38 -14.70 5.17
CA LYS A 77 -3.05 -14.45 5.73
C LYS A 77 -2.38 -13.22 5.11
N LEU A 78 -2.66 -12.93 3.86
CA LEU A 78 -2.24 -11.66 3.25
C LEU A 78 -3.00 -10.46 3.83
N ALA A 79 -4.26 -10.62 4.20
CA ALA A 79 -5.02 -9.57 4.89
C ALA A 79 -4.43 -9.29 6.29
N ASP A 80 -4.15 -10.35 7.08
CA ASP A 80 -3.47 -10.24 8.38
C ASP A 80 -2.10 -9.55 8.22
N TYR A 81 -1.30 -9.98 7.24
CA TYR A 81 0.00 -9.38 6.94
C TYR A 81 -0.11 -7.87 6.65
N ARG A 82 -1.05 -7.45 5.81
CA ARG A 82 -1.25 -6.03 5.52
C ARG A 82 -1.68 -5.24 6.76
N LYS A 83 -2.61 -5.77 7.54
CA LYS A 83 -3.07 -5.15 8.79
C LYS A 83 -1.92 -4.92 9.77
N GLU A 84 -1.05 -5.92 9.95
CA GLU A 84 -0.01 -5.90 10.97
C GLU A 84 1.26 -5.14 10.57
N ASN A 85 1.59 -5.11 9.28
CA ASN A 85 2.92 -4.72 8.83
C ASN A 85 2.97 -3.54 7.85
N LEU A 86 1.85 -3.11 7.28
CA LEU A 86 1.85 -2.16 6.17
C LEU A 86 0.88 -1.01 6.37
N GLY A 87 1.30 0.16 5.90
CA GLY A 87 0.43 1.28 5.56
C GLY A 87 0.66 1.68 4.12
N PHE A 88 -0.40 1.92 3.36
CA PHE A 88 -0.34 2.36 1.98
C PHE A 88 -0.79 3.79 1.84
N ILE A 89 -0.01 4.60 1.12
CA ILE A 89 -0.44 5.89 0.60
C ILE A 89 -0.47 5.77 -0.93
N PHE A 90 -1.66 5.74 -1.50
CA PHE A 90 -1.85 5.55 -2.93
C PHE A 90 -1.75 6.85 -3.71
N GLN A 91 -1.29 6.77 -4.96
CA GLN A 91 -1.17 7.93 -5.86
C GLN A 91 -2.51 8.66 -6.08
N PHE A 92 -3.63 7.94 -6.11
CA PHE A 92 -4.98 8.47 -6.31
C PHE A 92 -5.82 8.44 -5.02
N TYR A 93 -5.16 8.50 -3.87
CA TYR A 93 -5.73 8.57 -2.51
C TYR A 93 -6.59 7.37 -2.11
N ASN A 94 -7.31 6.73 -3.02
CA ASN A 94 -8.21 5.59 -2.79
C ASN A 94 -9.26 5.80 -1.69
N LEU A 95 -9.70 7.04 -1.52
CA LEU A 95 -10.80 7.35 -0.61
C LEU A 95 -12.10 6.75 -1.15
N VAL A 96 -12.94 6.26 -0.24
CA VAL A 96 -14.26 5.75 -0.58
C VAL A 96 -15.18 6.95 -0.87
N PRO A 97 -15.66 7.12 -2.12
CA PRO A 97 -16.33 8.36 -2.55
C PRO A 97 -17.65 8.65 -1.86
N ASN A 98 -18.32 7.62 -1.34
CA ASN A 98 -19.60 7.71 -0.67
C ASN A 98 -19.47 7.85 0.87
N LEU A 99 -18.27 7.92 1.38
CA LEU A 99 -17.98 8.17 2.79
C LEU A 99 -17.44 9.59 2.97
N THR A 100 -17.79 10.22 4.07
CA THR A 100 -17.21 11.50 4.51
C THR A 100 -15.75 11.32 4.94
N VAL A 101 -15.06 12.43 5.22
CA VAL A 101 -13.69 12.42 5.75
C VAL A 101 -13.59 11.54 7.01
N VAL A 102 -14.47 11.80 7.99
CA VAL A 102 -14.49 11.02 9.24
C VAL A 102 -14.72 9.53 8.95
N GLU A 103 -15.68 9.19 8.13
CA GLU A 103 -16.01 7.80 7.81
C GLU A 103 -14.88 7.09 7.06
N ASN A 104 -14.17 7.78 6.16
CA ASN A 104 -12.98 7.23 5.49
C ASN A 104 -11.88 6.89 6.50
N ILE A 105 -11.62 7.77 7.47
CA ILE A 105 -10.64 7.53 8.54
C ILE A 105 -11.10 6.39 9.45
N GLN A 106 -12.39 6.33 9.79
CA GLN A 106 -12.96 5.27 10.63
C GLN A 106 -12.82 3.87 10.03
N VAL A 107 -12.79 3.74 8.71
CA VAL A 107 -12.49 2.43 8.08
C VAL A 107 -11.15 1.86 8.57
N CYS A 108 -10.13 2.71 8.70
CA CYS A 108 -8.83 2.29 9.21
C CYS A 108 -8.83 2.10 10.74
N GLU A 109 -9.63 2.89 11.47
CA GLU A 109 -9.81 2.75 12.92
C GLU A 109 -10.30 1.35 13.29
N TYR A 110 -11.29 0.81 12.58
CA TYR A 110 -11.79 -0.57 12.79
C TYR A 110 -10.74 -1.65 12.53
N LEU A 111 -9.70 -1.35 11.75
CA LEU A 111 -8.62 -2.28 11.44
C LEU A 111 -7.46 -2.19 12.42
N SER A 112 -7.41 -1.17 13.27
CA SER A 112 -6.33 -0.94 14.24
C SER A 112 -6.68 -1.49 15.61
N ASP A 113 -5.71 -2.12 16.26
CA ASP A 113 -5.84 -2.57 17.66
C ASP A 113 -5.57 -1.42 18.65
N SER A 114 -5.00 -0.29 18.16
CA SER A 114 -4.70 0.91 18.95
C SER A 114 -4.86 2.16 18.07
N PRO A 115 -6.10 2.53 17.73
CA PRO A 115 -6.34 3.70 16.88
C PRO A 115 -5.93 5.00 17.58
N LEU A 116 -5.51 5.98 16.78
CA LEU A 116 -5.27 7.35 17.27
C LEU A 116 -6.60 8.03 17.59
N ASP A 117 -6.55 9.05 18.46
CA ASP A 117 -7.71 9.88 18.73
C ASP A 117 -8.15 10.64 17.48
N MET A 118 -9.41 10.50 17.10
CA MET A 118 -9.97 11.06 15.86
C MET A 118 -9.92 12.60 15.85
N GLU A 119 -10.21 13.25 16.97
CA GLU A 119 -10.25 14.71 17.02
C GLU A 119 -8.83 15.30 16.97
N GLU A 120 -7.88 14.66 17.62
CA GLU A 120 -6.47 15.03 17.55
C GLU A 120 -5.94 14.84 16.12
N LEU A 121 -6.29 13.74 15.47
CA LEU A 121 -5.88 13.44 14.10
C LEU A 121 -6.46 14.47 13.12
N LEU A 122 -7.76 14.74 13.17
CA LEU A 122 -8.41 15.72 12.31
C LEU A 122 -7.81 17.15 12.50
N THR A 123 -7.51 17.52 13.74
CA THR A 123 -6.90 18.80 14.07
C THR A 123 -5.48 18.89 13.48
N THR A 124 -4.66 17.88 13.69
CA THR A 124 -3.28 17.80 13.20
C THR A 124 -3.21 17.86 11.68
N LEU A 125 -4.15 17.20 11.00
CA LEU A 125 -4.24 17.18 9.54
C LEU A 125 -4.94 18.42 8.95
N GLY A 126 -5.50 19.30 9.79
CA GLY A 126 -6.27 20.48 9.34
C GLY A 126 -7.55 20.10 8.59
N LEU A 127 -8.23 19.03 9.05
CA LEU A 127 -9.45 18.50 8.46
C LEU A 127 -10.69 18.66 9.33
N SER A 128 -10.59 19.26 10.52
CA SER A 128 -11.69 19.39 11.48
C SER A 128 -12.95 20.02 10.87
N GLU A 129 -12.80 21.12 10.13
CA GLU A 129 -13.93 21.79 9.44
C GLU A 129 -14.44 21.02 8.20
N HIS A 130 -13.71 20.02 7.76
CA HIS A 130 -14.03 19.21 6.57
C HIS A 130 -14.54 17.81 6.92
N ARG A 131 -14.69 17.50 8.20
CA ARG A 131 -15.01 16.17 8.73
C ARG A 131 -16.22 15.50 8.07
N ASN A 132 -17.25 16.29 7.73
CA ASN A 132 -18.50 15.82 7.14
C ASN A 132 -18.56 16.00 5.62
N LYS A 133 -17.45 16.39 4.97
CA LYS A 133 -17.37 16.52 3.53
C LYS A 133 -17.02 15.19 2.88
N PHE A 134 -17.55 15.00 1.67
CA PHE A 134 -17.19 13.87 0.81
C PHE A 134 -15.89 14.18 0.03
N PRO A 135 -15.15 13.15 -0.43
CA PRO A 135 -13.92 13.34 -1.21
C PRO A 135 -14.05 14.32 -2.38
N SER A 136 -15.18 14.30 -3.10
CA SER A 136 -15.46 15.21 -4.22
C SER A 136 -15.53 16.70 -3.84
N GLN A 137 -15.69 17.00 -2.55
CA GLN A 137 -15.79 18.35 -2.00
C GLN A 137 -14.45 18.86 -1.44
N LEU A 138 -13.40 18.06 -1.56
CA LEU A 138 -12.07 18.33 -1.03
C LEU A 138 -11.10 18.72 -2.15
N SER A 139 -10.17 19.61 -1.84
CA SER A 139 -9.00 19.83 -2.70
C SER A 139 -8.10 18.58 -2.71
N GLY A 140 -7.24 18.45 -3.73
CA GLY A 140 -6.29 17.35 -3.83
C GLY A 140 -5.41 17.20 -2.56
N GLY A 141 -4.94 18.32 -2.02
CA GLY A 141 -4.15 18.30 -0.77
C GLY A 141 -4.96 17.87 0.47
N GLN A 142 -6.25 18.19 0.52
CA GLN A 142 -7.14 17.71 1.58
C GLN A 142 -7.43 16.21 1.44
N GLN A 143 -7.67 15.74 0.22
CA GLN A 143 -7.82 14.31 -0.06
C GLN A 143 -6.55 13.54 0.31
N GLN A 144 -5.37 14.06 -0.02
CA GLN A 144 -4.08 13.45 0.32
C GLN A 144 -3.86 13.35 1.83
N ARG A 145 -4.26 14.38 2.59
CA ARG A 145 -4.16 14.34 4.06
C ARG A 145 -5.19 13.41 4.70
N CYS A 146 -6.31 13.17 4.03
CA CYS A 146 -7.33 12.22 4.49
C CYS A 146 -6.91 10.75 4.23
N ALA A 147 -6.19 10.50 3.13
CA ALA A 147 -5.68 9.17 2.76
C ALA A 147 -4.49 8.73 3.61
#